data_8c08b63849ff62c57c5215373181f5fa
#
_entry.id   8c08b63849ff62c57c5215373181f5fa
#
_cell.length_a   1.000
_cell.length_b   1.000
_cell.length_c   1.000
_cell.angle_alpha   90.00
_cell.angle_beta   90.00
_cell.angle_gamma   90.00
#
_symmetry.space_group_name_H-M   'P 1'
#
loop_
_entity.id
_entity.type
_entity.pdbx_description
1 polymer ?
#
loop_
_entity_poly.entity_id
_entity_poly.type
_entity_poly.pdbx_seq_one_letter_code
_entity_poly.pdbx_strand_id
1 'polypeptide(L)'
;MHLTLKLPAMALGLALGLAALPTAYSDMHGGMTVLMRSNYVADDPDKLKWERNMATPWGMRTVMLYGDPTKPGPYVFRAKMPSGYKLPPHRHADTRTVTVLKGVYWAGIGEEYDALKMHELSPGAYYITEAEVPHYAWARKEVIIQEMGTGPNSDIRFVNPEDDPRNN
;
A
#
# COMPACT_ATOMS: atom_id res chain seq x y z
N MET A 1 -26.08 -60.51 -51.07
CA MET A 1 -25.70 -60.74 -49.67
C MET A 1 -25.13 -59.41 -49.17
N HIS A 2 -25.98 -58.57 -48.56
CA HIS A 2 -25.56 -57.28 -48.03
C HIS A 2 -25.48 -57.37 -46.45
N LEU A 3 -24.27 -57.25 -45.93
CA LEU A 3 -24.03 -57.31 -44.54
C LEU A 3 -24.05 -55.87 -44.00
N THR A 4 -25.08 -55.49 -43.24
CA THR A 4 -25.22 -54.20 -42.59
C THR A 4 -24.62 -54.31 -41.20
N LEU A 5 -23.48 -53.60 -40.97
CA LEU A 5 -22.82 -53.48 -39.70
C LEU A 5 -23.49 -52.33 -38.89
N LYS A 6 -24.14 -52.67 -37.78
CA LYS A 6 -24.67 -51.68 -36.82
C LYS A 6 -23.58 -51.34 -35.80
N LEU A 7 -23.17 -50.08 -35.76
CA LEU A 7 -22.32 -49.53 -34.70
C LEU A 7 -23.20 -49.07 -33.53
N PRO A 8 -22.81 -49.31 -32.29
CA PRO A 8 -23.52 -48.76 -31.13
C PRO A 8 -23.14 -47.29 -30.89
N ALA A 9 -24.14 -46.47 -30.67
CA ALA A 9 -23.97 -45.08 -30.25
C ALA A 9 -23.47 -45.02 -28.81
N MET A 10 -22.26 -44.55 -28.62
CA MET A 10 -21.75 -44.15 -27.29
C MET A 10 -22.32 -42.77 -26.97
N ALA A 11 -23.20 -42.68 -25.98
CA ALA A 11 -23.65 -41.44 -25.40
C ALA A 11 -22.55 -40.92 -24.42
N LEU A 12 -21.84 -39.89 -24.85
CA LEU A 12 -20.89 -39.17 -23.98
C LEU A 12 -21.70 -38.21 -23.11
N GLY A 13 -21.94 -38.62 -21.86
CA GLY A 13 -22.56 -37.77 -20.85
C GLY A 13 -21.58 -36.69 -20.38
N LEU A 14 -21.80 -35.45 -20.82
CA LEU A 14 -21.09 -34.29 -20.32
C LEU A 14 -21.68 -33.92 -18.97
N ALA A 15 -21.05 -34.35 -17.88
CA ALA A 15 -21.39 -33.87 -16.55
C ALA A 15 -20.86 -32.43 -16.41
N LEU A 16 -21.74 -31.44 -16.60
CA LEU A 16 -21.46 -30.07 -16.15
C LEU A 16 -21.47 -30.05 -14.61
N GLY A 17 -20.30 -30.11 -14.03
CA GLY A 17 -20.09 -29.78 -12.62
C GLY A 17 -20.39 -28.29 -12.41
N LEU A 18 -21.59 -27.96 -11.92
CA LEU A 18 -21.84 -26.65 -11.33
C LEU A 18 -20.95 -26.54 -10.08
N ALA A 19 -19.83 -25.84 -10.22
CA ALA A 19 -19.09 -25.36 -9.07
C ALA A 19 -19.99 -24.34 -8.37
N ALA A 20 -20.55 -24.72 -7.24
CA ALA A 20 -21.28 -23.81 -6.34
C ALA A 20 -20.29 -22.72 -5.90
N LEU A 21 -20.51 -21.49 -6.36
CA LEU A 21 -19.84 -20.32 -5.81
C LEU A 21 -20.25 -20.23 -4.33
N PRO A 22 -19.30 -20.01 -3.41
CA PRO A 22 -19.65 -19.84 -2.01
C PRO A 22 -20.47 -18.56 -1.87
N THR A 23 -21.75 -18.69 -1.55
CA THR A 23 -22.60 -17.60 -1.07
C THR A 23 -22.15 -17.21 0.33
N ALA A 24 -21.19 -16.31 0.41
CA ALA A 24 -20.81 -15.64 1.65
C ALA A 24 -21.00 -14.13 1.47
N TYR A 25 -22.26 -13.73 1.29
CA TYR A 25 -22.67 -12.34 1.35
C TYR A 25 -23.87 -12.22 2.28
N SER A 26 -23.64 -12.44 3.56
CA SER A 26 -24.57 -12.05 4.60
C SER A 26 -23.81 -11.89 5.91
N ASP A 27 -24.01 -10.77 6.55
CA ASP A 27 -23.56 -10.29 7.84
C ASP A 27 -22.40 -9.28 7.80
N MET A 28 -22.65 -8.12 7.21
CA MET A 28 -21.83 -6.94 7.42
C MET A 28 -22.50 -5.98 8.42
N HIS A 29 -22.61 -6.39 9.68
CA HIS A 29 -22.85 -5.48 10.80
C HIS A 29 -22.03 -5.97 11.99
N GLY A 30 -20.85 -5.39 12.17
CA GLY A 30 -20.06 -5.59 13.37
C GLY A 30 -18.70 -6.27 13.12
N GLY A 31 -17.67 -5.47 13.07
CA GLY A 31 -16.29 -5.94 13.13
C GLY A 31 -15.63 -6.08 11.76
N MET A 32 -14.46 -5.49 11.66
CA MET A 32 -13.55 -5.63 10.55
C MET A 32 -13.28 -7.11 10.28
N THR A 33 -13.95 -7.67 9.30
CA THR A 33 -13.61 -8.98 8.78
C THR A 33 -12.62 -8.77 7.66
N VAL A 34 -11.33 -8.91 7.98
CA VAL A 34 -10.33 -9.12 6.93
C VAL A 34 -10.72 -10.40 6.23
N LEU A 35 -11.26 -10.30 5.02
CA LEU A 35 -11.59 -11.47 4.20
C LEU A 35 -10.29 -12.11 3.70
N MET A 36 -9.60 -12.79 4.61
CA MET A 36 -8.46 -13.64 4.30
C MET A 36 -8.97 -14.99 3.79
N ARG A 37 -9.64 -14.99 2.65
CA ARG A 37 -9.85 -16.23 1.89
C ARG A 37 -9.52 -15.96 0.43
N SER A 38 -8.40 -16.54 -0.02
CA SER A 38 -7.92 -16.55 -1.39
C SER A 38 -7.68 -15.15 -2.00
N ASN A 39 -6.46 -14.74 -2.18
CA ASN A 39 -5.98 -13.69 -3.10
C ASN A 39 -6.75 -12.34 -3.16
N TYR A 40 -7.67 -12.07 -2.24
CA TYR A 40 -8.45 -10.83 -2.19
C TYR A 40 -8.38 -10.22 -0.80
N VAL A 41 -7.93 -8.96 -0.73
CA VAL A 41 -7.87 -8.16 0.49
C VAL A 41 -8.73 -6.92 0.30
N ALA A 42 -9.68 -6.69 1.18
CA ALA A 42 -10.48 -5.47 1.20
C ALA A 42 -10.63 -4.96 2.63
N ASP A 43 -10.56 -3.65 2.79
CA ASP A 43 -10.73 -2.99 4.08
C ASP A 43 -11.52 -1.69 3.91
N ASP A 44 -12.22 -1.31 4.99
CA ASP A 44 -12.99 -0.08 5.08
C ASP A 44 -12.08 1.05 5.58
N PRO A 45 -11.90 2.15 4.83
CA PRO A 45 -11.00 3.24 5.20
C PRO A 45 -11.34 3.88 6.55
N ASP A 46 -12.59 3.81 6.98
CA ASP A 46 -13.02 4.39 8.27
C ASP A 46 -12.69 3.49 9.47
N LYS A 47 -12.35 2.23 9.22
CA LYS A 47 -12.02 1.23 10.25
C LYS A 47 -10.52 0.97 10.40
N LEU A 48 -9.68 1.66 9.66
CA LEU A 48 -8.23 1.49 9.70
C LEU A 48 -7.67 1.81 11.09
N LYS A 49 -6.86 0.90 11.62
CA LYS A 49 -6.17 1.08 12.90
C LYS A 49 -4.83 1.77 12.67
N TRP A 50 -4.79 3.05 12.93
CA TRP A 50 -3.60 3.86 12.76
C TRP A 50 -2.65 3.71 13.94
N GLU A 51 -1.43 3.30 13.69
CA GLU A 51 -0.36 3.15 14.69
C GLU A 51 0.69 4.25 14.53
N ARG A 52 1.38 4.59 15.63
CA ARG A 52 2.51 5.52 15.56
C ARG A 52 3.65 4.87 14.78
N ASN A 53 4.22 5.58 13.83
CA ASN A 53 5.46 5.18 13.19
C ASN A 53 6.65 5.66 14.03
N MET A 54 7.35 4.72 14.65
CA MET A 54 8.51 5.01 15.53
C MET A 54 9.78 5.37 14.76
N ALA A 55 9.84 5.05 13.48
CA ALA A 55 10.98 5.35 12.61
C ALA A 55 10.91 6.76 11.98
N THR A 56 9.90 7.56 12.32
CA THR A 56 9.72 8.91 11.78
C THR A 56 9.50 9.92 12.92
N PRO A 57 9.74 11.22 12.70
CA PRO A 57 9.46 12.27 13.68
C PRO A 57 8.06 12.17 14.27
N TRP A 58 7.90 12.70 15.48
CA TRP A 58 6.62 12.62 16.20
C TRP A 58 5.45 13.16 15.39
N GLY A 59 4.33 12.41 15.37
CA GLY A 59 3.06 12.82 14.77
C GLY A 59 2.61 11.96 13.61
N MET A 60 3.50 11.33 12.85
CA MET A 60 3.11 10.42 11.78
C MET A 60 2.50 9.14 12.36
N ARG A 61 1.42 8.70 11.72
CA ARG A 61 0.80 7.40 11.96
C ARG A 61 0.72 6.62 10.66
N THR A 62 0.88 5.32 10.73
CA THR A 62 0.81 4.42 9.58
C THR A 62 -0.15 3.28 9.82
N VAL A 63 -0.62 2.69 8.75
CA VAL A 63 -1.36 1.43 8.76
C VAL A 63 -0.91 0.59 7.59
N MET A 64 -0.46 -0.63 7.86
CA MET A 64 -0.12 -1.60 6.84
C MET A 64 -1.40 -2.15 6.23
N LEU A 65 -1.53 -2.09 4.90
CA LEU A 65 -2.68 -2.62 4.16
C LEU A 65 -2.36 -3.98 3.55
N TYR A 66 -1.13 -4.18 3.10
CA TYR A 66 -0.70 -5.40 2.44
C TYR A 66 0.81 -5.61 2.59
N GLY A 67 1.22 -6.87 2.69
CA GLY A 67 2.62 -7.26 2.70
C GLY A 67 3.37 -6.92 4.00
N ASP A 68 4.68 -7.04 3.93
CA ASP A 68 5.61 -6.77 5.03
C ASP A 68 6.89 -6.17 4.44
N PRO A 69 7.21 -4.90 4.73
CA PRO A 69 8.37 -4.22 4.16
C PRO A 69 9.71 -4.83 4.58
N THR A 70 9.74 -5.70 5.59
CA THR A 70 10.95 -6.40 6.03
C THR A 70 11.21 -7.70 5.29
N LYS A 71 10.23 -8.18 4.49
CA LYS A 71 10.28 -9.43 3.73
C LYS A 71 10.32 -9.19 2.23
N PRO A 72 10.87 -10.12 1.43
CA PRO A 72 10.78 -10.03 -0.02
C PRO A 72 9.33 -10.00 -0.49
N GLY A 73 9.02 -9.08 -1.41
CA GLY A 73 7.71 -8.96 -2.03
C GLY A 73 7.10 -7.56 -1.92
N PRO A 74 5.98 -7.34 -2.58
CA PRO A 74 5.30 -6.04 -2.56
C PRO A 74 4.65 -5.76 -1.19
N TYR A 75 4.64 -4.49 -0.82
CA TYR A 75 3.89 -4.00 0.32
C TYR A 75 3.13 -2.72 -0.02
N VAL A 76 2.07 -2.46 0.73
CA VAL A 76 1.27 -1.23 0.65
C VAL A 76 0.94 -0.76 2.06
N PHE A 77 1.18 0.52 2.34
CA PHE A 77 0.73 1.13 3.58
C PHE A 77 0.18 2.54 3.33
N ARG A 78 -0.54 3.06 4.31
CA ARG A 78 -0.92 4.48 4.35
C ARG A 78 -0.20 5.17 5.47
N ALA A 79 0.17 6.44 5.21
CA ALA A 79 0.70 7.34 6.22
C ALA A 79 -0.24 8.52 6.39
N LYS A 80 -0.49 8.87 7.66
CA LYS A 80 -1.23 10.07 8.06
C LYS A 80 -0.28 11.01 8.78
N MET A 81 -0.16 12.22 8.26
CA MET A 81 0.67 13.29 8.79
C MET A 81 -0.21 14.42 9.30
N PRO A 82 -0.04 14.87 10.54
CA PRO A 82 -0.79 16.00 11.08
C PRO A 82 -0.38 17.32 10.43
N SER A 83 -1.17 18.36 10.67
CA SER A 83 -0.84 19.73 10.23
C SER A 83 0.51 20.18 10.78
N GLY A 84 1.33 20.77 9.92
CA GLY A 84 2.67 21.26 10.23
C GLY A 84 3.77 20.20 10.20
N TYR A 85 3.44 18.93 9.98
CA TYR A 85 4.40 17.84 9.98
C TYR A 85 5.43 17.99 8.87
N LYS A 86 6.70 17.91 9.23
CA LYS A 86 7.83 17.88 8.31
C LYS A 86 8.54 16.55 8.42
N LEU A 87 8.80 15.93 7.28
CA LEU A 87 9.64 14.75 7.18
C LEU A 87 10.99 15.19 6.60
N PRO A 88 12.06 15.17 7.40
CA PRO A 88 13.39 15.59 6.95
C PRO A 88 13.93 14.77 5.79
N PRO A 89 14.99 15.23 5.10
CA PRO A 89 15.63 14.49 4.03
C PRO A 89 16.02 13.08 4.46
N HIS A 90 15.53 12.11 3.68
CA HIS A 90 15.71 10.69 3.96
C HIS A 90 15.73 9.89 2.65
N ARG A 91 16.11 8.62 2.73
CA ARG A 91 16.19 7.66 1.63
C ARG A 91 15.55 6.35 2.00
N HIS A 92 15.20 5.58 0.99
CA HIS A 92 14.78 4.19 1.11
C HIS A 92 15.60 3.32 0.17
N ALA A 93 15.81 2.06 0.53
CA ALA A 93 16.55 1.11 -0.31
C ALA A 93 15.72 0.61 -1.51
N ASP A 94 14.42 0.84 -1.51
CA ASP A 94 13.49 0.43 -2.55
C ASP A 94 12.89 1.64 -3.29
N THR A 95 12.46 1.41 -4.52
CA THR A 95 11.66 2.37 -5.28
C THR A 95 10.24 2.39 -4.74
N ARG A 96 9.70 3.59 -4.48
CA ARG A 96 8.36 3.78 -3.94
C ARG A 96 7.49 4.61 -4.84
N THR A 97 6.24 4.20 -4.94
CA THR A 97 5.16 5.01 -5.51
C THR A 97 4.33 5.58 -4.38
N VAL A 98 4.15 6.89 -4.36
CA VAL A 98 3.34 7.62 -3.38
C VAL A 98 2.15 8.23 -4.07
N THR A 99 0.95 8.01 -3.54
CA THR A 99 -0.31 8.61 -4.01
C THR A 99 -0.93 9.42 -2.90
N VAL A 100 -1.31 10.67 -3.18
CA VAL A 100 -2.03 11.53 -2.24
C VAL A 100 -3.50 11.15 -2.22
N LEU A 101 -4.02 10.78 -1.04
CA LEU A 101 -5.43 10.40 -0.86
C LEU A 101 -6.28 11.55 -0.27
N LYS A 102 -5.68 12.33 0.63
CA LYS A 102 -6.36 13.44 1.31
C LYS A 102 -5.39 14.56 1.64
N GLY A 103 -5.86 15.81 1.58
CA GLY A 103 -5.06 16.98 1.90
C GLY A 103 -4.13 17.38 0.76
N VAL A 104 -3.16 18.24 1.05
CA VAL A 104 -2.15 18.71 0.10
C VAL A 104 -0.78 18.36 0.63
N TYR A 105 -0.08 17.52 -0.13
CA TYR A 105 1.24 17.01 0.20
C TYR A 105 2.31 17.81 -0.55
N TRP A 106 3.30 18.29 0.17
CA TRP A 106 4.45 18.98 -0.40
C TRP A 106 5.64 18.04 -0.38
N ALA A 107 6.22 17.77 -1.53
CA ALA A 107 7.37 16.88 -1.68
C ALA A 107 8.54 17.59 -2.37
N GLY A 108 9.74 17.37 -1.87
CA GLY A 108 10.98 17.87 -2.44
C GLY A 108 12.02 16.77 -2.56
N ILE A 109 12.95 16.93 -3.51
CA ILE A 109 14.06 16.02 -3.76
C ILE A 109 15.36 16.73 -3.37
N GLY A 110 16.25 16.01 -2.70
CA GLY A 110 17.58 16.49 -2.30
C GLY A 110 17.93 16.16 -0.85
N GLU A 111 19.16 16.41 -0.50
CA GLU A 111 19.73 16.15 0.83
C GLU A 111 19.46 17.27 1.83
N GLU A 112 19.05 18.44 1.35
CA GLU A 112 18.74 19.60 2.16
C GLU A 112 17.25 19.93 2.07
N TYR A 113 16.63 20.22 3.22
CA TYR A 113 15.24 20.64 3.28
C TYR A 113 15.10 22.08 2.74
N ASP A 114 14.46 22.23 1.61
CA ASP A 114 14.18 23.52 0.98
C ASP A 114 12.69 23.65 0.60
N ALA A 115 11.95 24.41 1.38
CA ALA A 115 10.51 24.60 1.15
C ALA A 115 10.18 25.31 -0.19
N LEU A 116 11.14 26.01 -0.78
CA LEU A 116 10.95 26.71 -2.07
C LEU A 116 11.09 25.80 -3.28
N LYS A 117 11.73 24.62 -3.08
CA LYS A 117 11.90 23.61 -4.12
C LYS A 117 10.87 22.48 -4.06
N MET A 118 9.91 22.57 -3.16
CA MET A 118 8.86 21.57 -3.07
C MET A 118 7.79 21.72 -4.15
N HIS A 119 7.28 20.58 -4.59
CA HIS A 119 6.11 20.48 -5.45
C HIS A 119 4.87 20.23 -4.62
N GLU A 120 3.80 20.98 -4.93
CA GLU A 120 2.47 20.78 -4.34
C GLU A 120 1.73 19.66 -5.05
N LEU A 121 1.25 18.68 -4.29
CA LEU A 121 0.56 17.49 -4.78
C LEU A 121 -0.82 17.41 -4.11
N SER A 122 -1.87 17.56 -4.91
CA SER A 122 -3.26 17.45 -4.49
C SER A 122 -3.76 16.00 -4.50
N PRO A 123 -4.92 15.67 -3.91
CA PRO A 123 -5.51 14.35 -3.94
C PRO A 123 -5.62 13.79 -5.37
N GLY A 124 -5.19 12.54 -5.56
CA GLY A 124 -5.07 11.87 -6.86
C GLY A 124 -3.71 12.07 -7.54
N ALA A 125 -2.92 13.06 -7.14
CA ALA A 125 -1.53 13.17 -7.61
C ALA A 125 -0.67 12.04 -7.06
N TYR A 126 0.36 11.69 -7.80
CA TYR A 126 1.34 10.69 -7.40
C TYR A 126 2.75 11.10 -7.80
N TYR A 127 3.74 10.50 -7.17
CA TYR A 127 5.13 10.56 -7.59
C TYR A 127 5.83 9.23 -7.33
N ILE A 128 6.95 9.04 -7.98
CA ILE A 128 7.82 7.87 -7.77
C ILE A 128 9.17 8.38 -7.28
N THR A 129 9.66 7.80 -6.20
CA THR A 129 11.02 8.00 -5.72
C THR A 129 11.79 6.73 -5.95
N GLU A 130 12.82 6.80 -6.77
CA GLU A 130 13.73 5.67 -6.99
C GLU A 130 14.52 5.35 -5.71
N ALA A 131 15.00 4.10 -5.63
CA ALA A 131 15.86 3.67 -4.54
C ALA A 131 17.03 4.63 -4.35
N GLU A 132 17.38 4.90 -3.09
CA GLU A 132 18.49 5.74 -2.65
C GLU A 132 18.37 7.25 -3.00
N VAL A 133 17.32 7.69 -3.67
CA VAL A 133 17.11 9.12 -3.94
C VAL A 133 16.68 9.85 -2.67
N PRO A 134 17.45 10.85 -2.21
CA PRO A 134 17.07 11.63 -1.03
C PRO A 134 15.88 12.52 -1.33
N HIS A 135 14.92 12.55 -0.42
CA HIS A 135 13.70 13.34 -0.55
C HIS A 135 13.15 13.74 0.81
N TYR A 136 12.28 14.73 0.83
CA TYR A 136 11.70 15.29 2.04
C TYR A 136 10.26 15.75 1.80
N ALA A 137 9.50 15.95 2.88
CA ALA A 137 8.09 16.26 2.77
C ALA A 137 7.58 17.26 3.81
N TRP A 138 6.44 17.88 3.48
CA TRP A 138 5.73 18.76 4.37
C TRP A 138 4.21 18.63 4.23
N ALA A 139 3.53 18.40 5.34
CA ALA A 139 2.09 18.46 5.46
C ALA A 139 1.69 19.79 6.13
N ARG A 140 1.40 20.83 5.35
CA ARG A 140 0.94 22.14 5.90
C ARG A 140 -0.39 22.02 6.63
N LYS A 141 -1.25 21.11 6.20
CA LYS A 141 -2.47 20.64 6.87
C LYS A 141 -2.40 19.11 6.96
N GLU A 142 -3.38 18.47 7.61
CA GLU A 142 -3.43 17.01 7.66
C GLU A 142 -3.43 16.40 6.25
N VAL A 143 -2.57 15.41 6.05
CA VAL A 143 -2.42 14.69 4.78
C VAL A 143 -2.51 13.18 5.03
N ILE A 144 -3.13 12.47 4.10
CA ILE A 144 -3.08 11.01 4.01
C ILE A 144 -2.51 10.65 2.65
N ILE A 145 -1.45 9.86 2.65
CA ILE A 145 -0.84 9.27 1.45
C ILE A 145 -0.93 7.75 1.51
N GLN A 146 -0.84 7.11 0.35
CA GLN A 146 -0.60 5.69 0.23
C GLN A 146 0.74 5.46 -0.46
N GLU A 147 1.56 4.62 0.15
CA GLU A 147 2.85 4.22 -0.40
C GLU A 147 2.84 2.76 -0.79
N MET A 148 3.52 2.45 -1.89
CA MET A 148 3.76 1.10 -2.39
C MET A 148 5.24 0.95 -2.68
N GLY A 149 5.79 -0.20 -2.32
CA GLY A 149 7.18 -0.55 -2.57
C GLY A 149 7.39 -2.06 -2.60
N THR A 150 8.65 -2.47 -2.64
CA THR A 150 9.05 -3.88 -2.64
C THR A 150 10.14 -4.10 -1.61
N GLY A 151 9.84 -4.90 -0.59
CA GLY A 151 10.83 -5.36 0.38
C GLY A 151 11.80 -6.39 -0.18
N PRO A 152 12.83 -6.74 0.57
CA PRO A 152 13.11 -6.35 1.94
C PRO A 152 13.86 -5.01 2.05
N ASN A 153 14.08 -4.56 3.29
CA ASN A 153 14.93 -3.44 3.64
C ASN A 153 14.38 -2.06 3.24
N SER A 154 13.08 -1.91 3.22
CA SER A 154 12.42 -0.66 2.92
C SER A 154 12.40 0.33 4.11
N ASP A 155 13.36 0.24 5.02
CA ASP A 155 13.46 1.16 6.15
C ASP A 155 13.79 2.60 5.71
N ILE A 156 13.39 3.57 6.51
CA ILE A 156 13.75 4.97 6.33
C ILE A 156 15.16 5.22 6.88
N ARG A 157 16.00 5.89 6.11
CA ARG A 157 17.35 6.32 6.51
C ARG A 157 17.47 7.83 6.31
N PHE A 158 17.60 8.56 7.41
CA PHE A 158 17.76 10.01 7.36
C PHE A 158 19.13 10.41 6.82
N VAL A 159 19.20 11.50 6.05
CA VAL A 159 20.45 12.07 5.54
C VAL A 159 21.27 12.62 6.70
N ASN A 160 20.64 13.39 7.60
CA ASN A 160 21.24 13.79 8.86
C ASN A 160 20.82 12.79 9.96
N PRO A 161 21.77 12.08 10.59
CA PRO A 161 21.47 11.13 11.68
C PRO A 161 20.75 11.74 12.90
N GLU A 162 20.88 13.05 13.12
CA GLU A 162 20.20 13.75 14.21
C GLU A 162 18.67 13.87 13.99
N ASP A 163 18.24 13.76 12.74
CA ASP A 163 16.81 13.75 12.38
C ASP A 163 16.14 12.39 12.65
N ASP A 164 16.91 11.36 12.92
CA ASP A 164 16.40 10.02 13.20
C ASP A 164 15.90 9.93 14.64
N PRO A 165 14.59 9.80 14.87
CA PRO A 165 14.03 9.75 16.23
C PRO A 165 14.42 8.50 17.00
N ARG A 166 15.01 7.51 16.35
CA ARG A 166 15.52 6.29 17.02
C ARG A 166 16.86 6.49 17.69
N ASN A 167 17.53 7.60 17.40
CA ASN A 167 18.83 7.97 17.99
C ASN A 167 18.71 8.86 19.24
N ASN A 168 17.46 9.29 19.60
CA ASN A 168 17.18 10.23 20.69
C ASN A 168 16.47 9.56 21.87
#